data_f75e979cc69eb02fb7ef8763aba27dab
#
_entry.id   f75e979cc69eb02fb7ef8763aba27dab
#
_cell.length_a   1.000
_cell.length_b   1.000
_cell.length_c   1.000
_cell.angle_alpha   90.00
_cell.angle_beta   90.00
_cell.angle_gamma   90.00
#
_symmetry.space_group_name_H-M   'P 1'
#
loop_
_entity.id
_entity.type
_entity.pdbx_description
1 polymer ?
#
loop_
_entity_poly.entity_id
_entity_poly.type
_entity_poly.pdbx_seq_one_letter_code
_entity_poly.pdbx_strand_id
1 'polypeptide(L)'
;MKIVDMHCDTLSALLSAKRQGKNFDFENSDTQISLSKMQAGDYLLQNFAIFVNLGETDSPLPEALEMILLFESEMEKHADLIRPVRSYADIEQNQADGVMSALLTGEEGEITMGNPDFLDFLYKLGMRMMTLTWNYENSLGFPNVRLDKKSS
;
A
#
# COMPACT_ATOMS: atom_id res chain seq x y z
N MET A 1 -23.17 6.97 5.11
CA MET A 1 -21.96 7.63 5.61
C MET A 1 -20.79 6.98 4.88
N LYS A 2 -19.95 7.75 4.22
CA LYS A 2 -18.81 7.21 3.48
C LYS A 2 -17.73 6.68 4.42
N ILE A 3 -17.14 5.53 4.08
CA ILE A 3 -16.03 4.91 4.83
C ILE A 3 -14.70 5.40 4.27
N VAL A 4 -13.78 5.74 5.16
CA VAL A 4 -12.35 5.92 4.89
C VAL A 4 -11.62 4.86 5.72
N ASP A 5 -11.00 3.91 5.04
CA ASP A 5 -10.21 2.86 5.69
C ASP A 5 -8.72 3.13 5.49
N MET A 6 -8.00 3.22 6.60
CA MET A 6 -6.62 3.70 6.64
C MET A 6 -5.58 2.61 6.39
N HIS A 7 -5.98 1.34 6.20
CA HIS A 7 -5.02 0.27 5.98
C HIS A 7 -5.62 -1.01 5.42
N CYS A 8 -4.96 -1.62 4.43
CA CYS A 8 -5.13 -3.02 4.09
C CYS A 8 -3.85 -3.58 3.43
N ASP A 9 -3.61 -4.90 3.62
CA ASP A 9 -2.46 -5.64 3.07
C ASP A 9 -2.79 -6.39 1.77
N THR A 10 -3.79 -5.92 1.05
CA THR A 10 -4.24 -6.60 -0.18
C THR A 10 -3.12 -6.74 -1.20
N LEU A 11 -2.21 -5.75 -1.34
CA LEU A 11 -1.11 -5.81 -2.30
C LEU A 11 -0.12 -6.94 -2.01
N SER A 12 0.27 -7.14 -0.74
CA SER A 12 1.16 -8.25 -0.36
C SER A 12 0.49 -9.61 -0.55
N ALA A 13 -0.83 -9.71 -0.30
CA ALA A 13 -1.60 -10.91 -0.58
C ALA A 13 -1.64 -11.24 -2.09
N LEU A 14 -1.86 -10.24 -2.94
CA LEU A 14 -1.83 -10.40 -4.40
C LEU A 14 -0.44 -10.77 -4.91
N LEU A 15 0.62 -10.15 -4.39
CA LEU A 15 1.99 -10.49 -4.74
C LEU A 15 2.32 -11.94 -4.38
N SER A 16 1.95 -12.38 -3.17
CA SER A 16 2.11 -13.76 -2.73
C SER A 16 1.34 -14.73 -3.62
N ALA A 17 0.10 -14.43 -3.96
CA ALA A 17 -0.72 -15.24 -4.86
C ALA A 17 -0.09 -15.36 -6.26
N LYS A 18 0.39 -14.23 -6.81
CA LYS A 18 1.10 -14.21 -8.10
C LYS A 18 2.34 -15.10 -8.10
N ARG A 19 3.15 -15.02 -7.04
CA ARG A 19 4.35 -15.87 -6.87
C ARG A 19 4.00 -17.36 -6.76
N GLN A 20 2.78 -17.70 -6.30
CA GLN A 20 2.24 -19.06 -6.26
C GLN A 20 1.54 -19.49 -7.56
N GLY A 21 1.54 -18.67 -8.61
CA GLY A 21 0.86 -18.93 -9.87
C GLY A 21 -0.67 -18.84 -9.81
N LYS A 22 -1.22 -18.20 -8.77
CA LYS A 22 -2.65 -17.93 -8.64
C LYS A 22 -3.00 -16.61 -9.33
N ASN A 23 -4.16 -16.56 -9.97
CA ASN A 23 -4.65 -15.35 -10.64
C ASN A 23 -5.64 -14.61 -9.74
N PHE A 24 -5.11 -13.92 -8.71
CA PHE A 24 -5.88 -13.02 -7.86
C PHE A 24 -5.77 -11.58 -8.35
N ASP A 25 -6.83 -10.82 -8.15
CA ASP A 25 -6.90 -9.38 -8.41
C ASP A 25 -7.79 -8.71 -7.34
N PHE A 26 -8.04 -7.41 -7.46
CA PHE A 26 -8.86 -6.67 -6.49
C PHE A 26 -10.32 -7.11 -6.45
N GLU A 27 -10.85 -7.75 -7.48
CA GLU A 27 -12.20 -8.27 -7.51
C GLU A 27 -12.25 -9.73 -7.08
N ASN A 28 -11.29 -10.54 -7.53
CA ASN A 28 -11.26 -11.98 -7.38
C ASN A 28 -10.14 -12.41 -6.44
N SER A 29 -10.26 -12.06 -5.16
CA SER A 29 -9.33 -12.45 -4.09
C SER A 29 -10.06 -12.82 -2.82
N ASP A 30 -9.49 -13.74 -2.04
CA ASP A 30 -9.99 -14.11 -0.69
C ASP A 30 -9.52 -13.14 0.41
N THR A 31 -9.13 -11.91 0.03
CA THR A 31 -8.69 -10.89 0.97
C THR A 31 -9.87 -10.28 1.74
N GLN A 32 -9.55 -9.61 2.87
CA GLN A 32 -10.57 -8.91 3.67
C GLN A 32 -11.23 -7.78 2.86
N ILE A 33 -10.48 -7.14 1.97
CA ILE A 33 -10.93 -6.06 1.10
C ILE A 33 -10.95 -6.55 -0.36
N SER A 34 -12.07 -6.29 -1.05
CA SER A 34 -12.22 -6.43 -2.50
C SER A 34 -13.09 -5.29 -3.01
N LEU A 35 -13.10 -5.05 -4.33
CA LEU A 35 -13.91 -3.96 -4.92
C LEU A 35 -15.39 -4.10 -4.59
N SER A 36 -15.97 -5.29 -4.70
CA SER A 36 -17.37 -5.56 -4.36
C SER A 36 -17.67 -5.29 -2.89
N LYS A 37 -16.77 -5.66 -1.96
CA LYS A 37 -16.92 -5.37 -0.52
C LYS A 37 -16.82 -3.87 -0.23
N MET A 38 -15.93 -3.16 -0.89
CA MET A 38 -15.78 -1.71 -0.76
C MET A 38 -17.03 -0.98 -1.29
N GLN A 39 -17.58 -1.39 -2.43
CA GLN A 39 -18.82 -0.84 -2.97
C GLN A 39 -20.00 -1.09 -2.01
N ALA A 40 -20.15 -2.31 -1.50
CA ALA A 40 -21.20 -2.65 -0.53
C ALA A 40 -21.07 -1.87 0.78
N GLY A 41 -19.84 -1.53 1.19
CA GLY A 41 -19.52 -0.73 2.38
C GLY A 41 -19.64 0.78 2.18
N ASP A 42 -19.94 1.29 0.99
CA ASP A 42 -19.98 2.72 0.67
C ASP A 42 -18.63 3.44 0.95
N TYR A 43 -17.53 2.85 0.46
CA TYR A 43 -16.20 3.38 0.64
C TYR A 43 -15.96 4.66 -0.18
N LEU A 44 -15.36 5.66 0.46
CA LEU A 44 -14.82 6.84 -0.19
C LEU A 44 -13.34 6.61 -0.56
N LEU A 45 -12.57 6.07 0.39
CA LEU A 45 -11.13 5.90 0.24
C LEU A 45 -10.65 4.65 1.00
N GLN A 46 -9.75 3.92 0.35
CA GLN A 46 -8.97 2.82 0.93
C GLN A 46 -7.48 3.11 0.80
N ASN A 47 -6.73 2.98 1.91
CA ASN A 47 -5.28 2.94 1.88
C ASN A 47 -4.81 1.51 1.58
N PHE A 48 -4.00 1.38 0.53
CA PHE A 48 -3.36 0.13 0.13
C PHE A 48 -1.89 0.17 0.56
N ALA A 49 -1.52 -0.69 1.50
CA ALA A 49 -0.18 -0.74 2.03
C ALA A 49 0.76 -1.56 1.14
N ILE A 50 1.93 -0.99 0.87
CA ILE A 50 3.12 -1.72 0.43
C ILE A 50 3.75 -2.25 1.71
N PHE A 51 3.37 -3.46 2.13
CA PHE A 51 3.92 -4.11 3.31
C PHE A 51 5.10 -5.01 2.92
N VAL A 52 6.27 -4.75 3.50
CA VAL A 52 7.48 -5.56 3.31
C VAL A 52 7.92 -6.14 4.65
N ASN A 53 7.94 -7.48 4.74
CA ASN A 53 8.40 -8.17 5.93
C ASN A 53 9.92 -8.38 5.89
N LEU A 54 10.68 -7.60 6.65
CA LEU A 54 12.15 -7.72 6.73
C LEU A 54 12.64 -9.05 7.31
N GLY A 55 11.76 -9.83 7.93
CA GLY A 55 12.07 -11.20 8.34
C GLY A 55 12.06 -12.22 7.20
N GLU A 56 11.55 -11.84 6.03
CA GLU A 56 11.35 -12.73 4.88
C GLU A 56 12.09 -12.27 3.61
N THR A 57 12.59 -11.04 3.57
CA THR A 57 13.30 -10.49 2.40
C THR A 57 14.53 -9.67 2.79
N ASP A 58 15.60 -9.83 2.00
CA ASP A 58 16.79 -8.98 2.02
C ASP A 58 16.74 -7.88 0.94
N SER A 59 15.64 -7.75 0.24
CA SER A 59 15.47 -6.86 -0.91
C SER A 59 14.17 -6.01 -0.80
N PRO A 60 14.06 -5.13 0.22
CA PRO A 60 12.81 -4.43 0.52
C PRO A 60 12.36 -3.49 -0.60
N LEU A 61 13.26 -2.73 -1.21
CA LEU A 61 12.89 -1.81 -2.29
C LEU A 61 12.42 -2.55 -3.56
N PRO A 62 13.11 -3.57 -4.10
CA PRO A 62 12.58 -4.38 -5.19
C PRO A 62 11.19 -4.96 -4.93
N GLU A 63 10.95 -5.49 -3.74
CA GLU A 63 9.64 -6.05 -3.37
C GLU A 63 8.55 -4.97 -3.32
N ALA A 64 8.87 -3.80 -2.78
CA ALA A 64 7.97 -2.64 -2.79
C ALA A 64 7.62 -2.22 -4.22
N LEU A 65 8.59 -2.21 -5.14
CA LEU A 65 8.36 -1.86 -6.55
C LEU A 65 7.47 -2.89 -7.26
N GLU A 66 7.59 -4.18 -6.95
CA GLU A 66 6.66 -5.19 -7.48
C GLU A 66 5.21 -4.92 -7.04
N MET A 67 4.99 -4.54 -5.77
CA MET A 67 3.66 -4.18 -5.27
C MET A 67 3.12 -2.89 -5.89
N ILE A 68 3.98 -1.88 -6.15
CA ILE A 68 3.59 -0.66 -6.86
C ILE A 68 3.11 -1.00 -8.27
N LEU A 69 3.84 -1.84 -9.00
CA LEU A 69 3.45 -2.27 -10.35
C LEU A 69 2.12 -3.04 -10.34
N LEU A 70 1.87 -3.87 -9.32
CA LEU A 70 0.57 -4.53 -9.15
C LEU A 70 -0.53 -3.51 -8.88
N PHE A 71 -0.30 -2.54 -7.99
CA PHE A 71 -1.26 -1.48 -7.70
C PHE A 71 -1.63 -0.70 -8.96
N GLU A 72 -0.65 -0.23 -9.74
CA GLU A 72 -0.89 0.51 -10.97
C GLU A 72 -1.70 -0.32 -11.99
N SER A 73 -1.34 -1.60 -12.15
CA SER A 73 -2.07 -2.52 -13.04
C SER A 73 -3.53 -2.71 -12.61
N GLU A 74 -3.80 -2.84 -11.30
CA GLU A 74 -5.17 -2.97 -10.78
C GLU A 74 -5.95 -1.66 -10.91
N MET A 75 -5.31 -0.50 -10.74
CA MET A 75 -5.93 0.81 -10.94
C MET A 75 -6.33 1.03 -12.41
N GLU A 76 -5.48 0.63 -13.36
CA GLU A 76 -5.80 0.70 -14.79
C GLU A 76 -6.97 -0.24 -15.15
N LYS A 77 -6.94 -1.47 -14.64
CA LYS A 77 -7.95 -2.49 -14.91
C LYS A 77 -9.34 -2.10 -14.39
N HIS A 78 -9.41 -1.40 -13.27
CA HIS A 78 -10.65 -1.09 -12.57
C HIS A 78 -10.95 0.42 -12.48
N ALA A 79 -10.45 1.22 -13.42
CA ALA A 79 -10.52 2.69 -13.39
C ALA A 79 -11.95 3.27 -13.42
N ASP A 80 -12.94 2.46 -13.75
CA ASP A 80 -14.37 2.78 -13.69
C ASP A 80 -14.96 2.63 -12.27
N LEU A 81 -14.29 1.92 -11.35
CA LEU A 81 -14.74 1.67 -9.98
C LEU A 81 -13.88 2.33 -8.91
N ILE A 82 -12.55 2.38 -9.14
CA ILE A 82 -11.57 2.90 -8.18
C ILE A 82 -10.42 3.57 -8.94
N ARG A 83 -9.92 4.68 -8.40
CA ARG A 83 -8.78 5.40 -9.00
C ARG A 83 -7.76 5.81 -7.95
N PRO A 84 -6.45 5.85 -8.34
CA PRO A 84 -5.41 6.31 -7.43
C PRO A 84 -5.58 7.79 -7.11
N VAL A 85 -5.20 8.17 -5.89
CA VAL A 85 -5.19 9.57 -5.44
C VAL A 85 -3.82 9.96 -4.91
N ARG A 86 -3.41 11.19 -5.20
CA ARG A 86 -2.14 11.78 -4.76
C ARG A 86 -2.36 13.11 -4.03
N SER A 87 -3.58 13.64 -4.07
CA SER A 87 -3.99 14.89 -3.43
C SER A 87 -5.44 14.82 -2.96
N TYR A 88 -5.84 15.80 -2.14
CA TYR A 88 -7.23 15.95 -1.73
C TYR A 88 -8.16 16.23 -2.93
N ALA A 89 -7.71 17.02 -3.91
CA ALA A 89 -8.47 17.31 -5.11
C ALA A 89 -8.81 16.05 -5.94
N ASP A 90 -7.92 15.05 -5.96
CA ASP A 90 -8.19 13.78 -6.62
C ASP A 90 -9.34 13.03 -5.93
N ILE A 91 -9.41 13.08 -4.60
CA ILE A 91 -10.51 12.46 -3.82
C ILE A 91 -11.85 13.15 -4.15
N GLU A 92 -11.86 14.48 -4.20
CA GLU A 92 -13.06 15.25 -4.56
C GLU A 92 -13.51 14.93 -5.99
N GLN A 93 -12.57 14.84 -6.92
CA GLN A 93 -12.89 14.50 -8.32
C GLN A 93 -13.44 13.07 -8.43
N ASN A 94 -12.79 12.08 -7.81
CA ASN A 94 -13.25 10.70 -7.81
C ASN A 94 -14.67 10.59 -7.20
N GLN A 95 -14.92 11.29 -6.10
CA GLN A 95 -16.24 11.32 -5.48
C GLN A 95 -17.28 11.94 -6.40
N ALA A 96 -16.95 13.02 -7.12
CA ALA A 96 -17.85 13.66 -8.09
C ALA A 96 -18.16 12.73 -9.28
N ASP A 97 -17.19 11.93 -9.70
CA ASP A 97 -17.32 10.93 -10.77
C ASP A 97 -18.03 9.65 -10.30
N GLY A 98 -18.30 9.51 -8.99
CA GLY A 98 -18.94 8.32 -8.42
C GLY A 98 -18.03 7.10 -8.30
N VAL A 99 -16.70 7.28 -8.34
CA VAL A 99 -15.71 6.22 -8.17
C VAL A 99 -15.03 6.29 -6.79
N MET A 100 -14.53 5.16 -6.30
CA MET A 100 -13.78 5.07 -5.05
C MET A 100 -12.35 5.59 -5.23
N SER A 101 -11.70 5.95 -4.13
CA SER A 101 -10.32 6.42 -4.12
C SER A 101 -9.37 5.38 -3.51
N ALA A 102 -8.19 5.22 -4.11
CA ALA A 102 -7.11 4.37 -3.62
C ALA A 102 -5.89 5.22 -3.29
N LEU A 103 -5.44 5.20 -2.01
CA LEU A 103 -4.21 5.85 -1.58
C LEU A 103 -3.11 4.81 -1.40
N LEU A 104 -1.98 5.00 -2.07
CA LEU A 104 -0.81 4.14 -1.91
C LEU A 104 -0.02 4.56 -0.67
N THR A 105 0.24 3.61 0.22
CA THR A 105 1.00 3.83 1.47
C THR A 105 2.12 2.80 1.60
N GLY A 106 3.15 3.11 2.39
CA GLY A 106 4.24 2.19 2.72
C GLY A 106 4.14 1.71 4.17
N GLU A 107 4.27 0.41 4.40
CA GLU A 107 4.42 -0.17 5.73
C GLU A 107 5.75 -0.89 5.83
N GLU A 108 6.72 -0.27 6.36
CA GLU A 108 8.14 -0.56 6.56
C GLU A 108 9.04 0.45 5.84
N GLY A 109 9.70 1.30 6.67
CA GLY A 109 10.53 2.40 6.17
C GLY A 109 11.81 1.96 5.46
N GLU A 110 12.27 0.70 5.64
CA GLU A 110 13.46 0.17 4.95
C GLU A 110 13.29 0.09 3.42
N ILE A 111 12.07 0.21 2.90
CA ILE A 111 11.85 0.37 1.45
C ILE A 111 12.56 1.60 0.87
N THR A 112 12.95 2.56 1.72
CA THR A 112 13.78 3.71 1.35
C THR A 112 15.28 3.42 1.43
N MET A 113 15.69 2.28 2.00
CA MET A 113 17.08 1.92 2.28
C MET A 113 17.86 3.03 3.02
N GLY A 114 17.17 3.82 3.88
CA GLY A 114 17.72 4.97 4.58
C GLY A 114 18.15 6.13 3.66
N ASN A 115 17.80 6.10 2.38
CA ASN A 115 18.19 7.09 1.40
C ASN A 115 17.03 8.02 1.04
N PRO A 116 17.15 9.35 1.29
CA PRO A 116 16.11 10.32 0.93
C PRO A 116 15.75 10.35 -0.56
N ASP A 117 16.68 10.02 -1.46
CA ASP A 117 16.40 9.98 -2.90
C ASP A 117 15.39 8.87 -3.25
N PHE A 118 15.43 7.75 -2.52
CA PHE A 118 14.44 6.69 -2.69
C PHE A 118 13.08 7.07 -2.10
N LEU A 119 13.05 7.85 -1.03
CA LEU A 119 11.79 8.41 -0.52
C LEU A 119 11.15 9.35 -1.57
N ASP A 120 11.93 10.26 -2.17
CA ASP A 120 11.45 11.13 -3.24
C ASP A 120 10.97 10.32 -4.47
N PHE A 121 11.68 9.25 -4.81
CA PHE A 121 11.29 8.34 -5.88
C PHE A 121 9.94 7.65 -5.59
N LEU A 122 9.76 7.09 -4.41
CA LEU A 122 8.50 6.45 -3.99
C LEU A 122 7.34 7.47 -3.94
N TYR A 123 7.61 8.72 -3.51
CA TYR A 123 6.64 9.80 -3.56
C TYR A 123 6.20 10.12 -5.00
N LYS A 124 7.14 10.16 -5.96
CA LYS A 124 6.85 10.35 -7.38
C LYS A 124 6.03 9.21 -7.97
N LEU A 125 6.22 7.98 -7.48
CA LEU A 125 5.41 6.82 -7.84
C LEU A 125 4.01 6.82 -7.21
N GLY A 126 3.71 7.75 -6.32
CA GLY A 126 2.34 7.94 -5.80
C GLY A 126 2.17 7.65 -4.31
N MET A 127 3.19 7.17 -3.61
CA MET A 127 3.12 6.95 -2.16
C MET A 127 2.91 8.29 -1.42
N ARG A 128 2.00 8.32 -0.43
CA ARG A 128 1.66 9.54 0.32
C ARG A 128 1.75 9.40 1.84
N MET A 129 1.89 8.20 2.33
CA MET A 129 2.02 7.92 3.76
C MET A 129 2.97 6.75 3.94
N MET A 130 3.75 6.74 5.03
CA MET A 130 4.66 5.66 5.34
C MET A 130 4.75 5.44 6.86
N THR A 131 4.70 4.18 7.29
CA THR A 131 5.08 3.75 8.63
C THR A 131 6.61 3.60 8.69
N LEU A 132 7.26 4.25 9.64
CA LEU A 132 8.73 4.29 9.69
C LEU A 132 9.35 2.96 10.10
N THR A 133 8.74 2.25 11.04
CA THR A 133 9.19 0.93 11.51
C THR A 133 8.00 0.01 11.71
N TRP A 134 8.13 -1.26 11.37
CA TRP A 134 7.17 -2.31 11.75
C TRP A 134 7.73 -3.10 12.95
N ASN A 135 8.10 -4.36 12.82
CA ASN A 135 8.57 -5.21 13.92
C ASN A 135 10.08 -5.41 13.96
N TYR A 136 10.81 -4.91 12.98
CA TYR A 136 12.26 -5.04 12.84
C TYR A 136 12.95 -3.68 12.92
N GLU A 137 14.18 -3.69 13.43
CA GLU A 137 15.08 -2.56 13.32
C GLU A 137 15.43 -2.34 11.84
N ASN A 138 15.41 -1.08 11.42
CA ASN A 138 15.72 -0.68 10.05
C ASN A 138 16.61 0.57 10.03
N SER A 139 16.98 1.06 8.85
CA SER A 139 17.82 2.24 8.66
C SER A 139 17.23 3.56 9.22
N LEU A 140 15.93 3.59 9.53
CA LEU A 140 15.24 4.78 10.04
C LEU A 140 15.05 4.75 11.56
N GLY A 141 15.07 3.57 12.19
CA GLY A 141 14.84 3.49 13.64
C GLY A 141 14.58 2.11 14.21
N PHE A 142 14.18 2.10 15.47
CA PHE A 142 13.90 0.90 16.26
C PHE A 142 12.39 0.73 16.47
N PRO A 143 11.85 -0.48 16.30
CA PRO A 143 10.43 -0.74 16.57
C PRO A 143 10.13 -0.78 18.08
N ASN A 144 8.87 -0.56 18.46
CA ASN A 144 8.42 -0.61 19.84
C ASN A 144 8.75 -1.92 20.58
N VAL A 145 8.80 -3.04 19.86
CA VAL A 145 9.14 -4.35 20.44
C VAL A 145 10.59 -4.45 20.93
N ARG A 146 11.43 -3.45 20.61
CA ARG A 146 12.86 -3.39 20.97
C ARG A 146 13.22 -2.16 21.81
N LEU A 147 12.35 -1.75 22.72
CA LEU A 147 12.56 -0.62 23.62
C LEU A 147 13.78 -0.78 24.56
N ASP A 148 14.32 -1.99 24.70
CA ASP A 148 15.53 -2.32 25.47
C ASP A 148 16.83 -1.90 24.77
N LYS A 149 16.83 -1.70 23.48
CA LYS A 149 17.99 -1.21 22.72
C LYS A 149 17.99 0.32 22.72
N LYS A 150 18.55 0.91 23.78
CA LYS A 150 18.94 2.33 23.74
C LYS A 150 20.03 2.51 22.66
N SER A 151 19.79 3.46 21.77
CA SER A 151 20.83 3.93 20.83
C SER A 151 22.09 4.28 21.60
N SER A 152 23.16 3.57 21.35
CA SER A 152 24.53 3.97 21.79
C SER A 152 24.98 5.18 20.98
#